data_9c9b125ad3be0c0f6938f5bd4b812be9
#
_entry.id   9c9b125ad3be0c0f6938f5bd4b812be9
#
_cell.length_a   1.000
_cell.length_b   1.000
_cell.length_c   1.000
_cell.angle_alpha   90.00
_cell.angle_beta   90.00
_cell.angle_gamma   90.00
#
_symmetry.space_group_name_H-M   'P 1'
#
loop_
_entity.id
_entity.type
_entity.pdbx_description
1 polymer ?
#
loop_
_entity_poly.entity_id
_entity_poly.type
_entity_poly.pdbx_seq_one_letter_code
_entity_poly.pdbx_strand_id
1 'polypeptide(L)'
;INIGNKKIKKRKLNKRIKLSIADSENLPFNDLSFDAITAGFGVRNFENLEKGLYEIYRVTKKNGMVVILEPSIPNKFPLKQLFSLYFNHILPFIGRIVSNDTNAYTYLPNSVKEFPNGNKFTTILEKIGFKRTKYFPLSYGIVSLYVAIK
;
A
#
# COMPACT_ATOMS: atom_id res chain seq x y z
N ILE A 1 3.91 -1.72 17.84
CA ILE A 1 4.09 -3.17 18.12
C ILE A 1 3.41 -3.59 19.42
N ASN A 2 3.57 -2.89 20.53
CA ASN A 2 3.02 -3.30 21.86
C ASN A 2 1.51 -3.57 21.84
N ILE A 3 0.71 -2.68 21.23
CA ILE A 3 -0.74 -2.86 21.09
C ILE A 3 -1.06 -4.08 20.21
N GLY A 4 -0.31 -4.25 19.11
CA GLY A 4 -0.47 -5.40 18.22
C GLY A 4 -0.20 -6.72 18.93
N ASN A 5 0.89 -6.82 19.68
CA ASN A 5 1.24 -8.01 20.46
C ASN A 5 0.17 -8.35 21.53
N LYS A 6 -0.39 -7.35 22.21
CA LYS A 6 -1.52 -7.55 23.14
C LYS A 6 -2.75 -8.14 22.42
N LYS A 7 -3.09 -7.63 21.23
CA LYS A 7 -4.22 -8.15 20.42
C LYS A 7 -3.97 -9.58 19.95
N ILE A 8 -2.76 -9.90 19.49
CA ILE A 8 -2.36 -11.25 19.04
C ILE A 8 -2.46 -12.24 20.20
N LYS A 9 -1.93 -11.89 21.37
CA LYS A 9 -2.01 -12.73 22.59
C LYS A 9 -3.46 -12.95 23.01
N LYS A 10 -4.28 -11.90 23.07
CA LYS A 10 -5.72 -12.00 23.42
C LYS A 10 -6.48 -12.94 22.47
N ARG A 11 -6.10 -12.97 21.18
CA ARG A 11 -6.73 -13.85 20.19
C ARG A 11 -6.06 -15.23 20.07
N LYS A 12 -5.09 -15.55 20.93
CA LYS A 12 -4.32 -16.82 20.91
C LYS A 12 -3.62 -17.09 19.56
N LEU A 13 -3.20 -16.02 18.87
CA LEU A 13 -2.55 -16.10 17.55
C LEU A 13 -1.01 -16.02 17.60
N ASN A 14 -0.41 -15.99 18.79
CA ASN A 14 1.02 -15.82 19.02
C ASN A 14 1.91 -16.92 18.40
N LYS A 15 1.36 -18.10 18.13
CA LYS A 15 2.06 -19.18 17.41
C LYS A 15 2.05 -18.98 15.89
N ARG A 16 1.16 -18.14 15.36
CA ARG A 16 0.95 -17.95 13.90
C ARG A 16 1.37 -16.58 13.41
N ILE A 17 1.35 -15.56 14.27
CA ILE A 17 1.63 -14.18 13.91
C ILE A 17 2.79 -13.65 14.74
N LYS A 18 3.83 -13.17 14.05
CA LYS A 18 4.97 -12.47 14.65
C LYS A 18 5.01 -11.05 14.08
N LEU A 19 5.13 -10.05 14.94
CA LEU A 19 5.32 -8.65 14.55
C LEU A 19 6.79 -8.28 14.69
N SER A 20 7.31 -7.59 13.69
CA SER A 20 8.65 -7.01 13.71
C SER A 20 8.63 -5.59 13.14
N ILE A 21 9.56 -4.76 13.57
CA ILE A 21 9.86 -3.48 12.91
C ILE A 21 10.93 -3.79 11.87
N ALA A 22 10.73 -3.27 10.67
CA ALA A 22 11.71 -3.37 9.60
C ALA A 22 11.59 -2.17 8.67
N ASP A 23 12.69 -1.83 8.02
CA ASP A 23 12.70 -0.91 6.90
C ASP A 23 12.26 -1.66 5.64
N SER A 24 11.25 -1.15 4.95
CA SER A 24 10.73 -1.74 3.71
C SER A 24 11.73 -1.71 2.56
N GLU A 25 12.73 -0.83 2.62
CA GLU A 25 13.78 -0.69 1.63
C GLU A 25 15.05 -1.50 1.98
N ASN A 26 15.03 -2.20 3.12
CA ASN A 26 16.10 -3.11 3.57
C ASN A 26 15.50 -4.16 4.51
N LEU A 27 14.75 -5.10 3.95
CA LEU A 27 14.03 -6.12 4.73
C LEU A 27 15.01 -7.12 5.36
N PRO A 28 14.93 -7.38 6.69
CA PRO A 28 15.83 -8.27 7.41
C PRO A 28 15.48 -9.77 7.19
N PHE A 29 15.24 -10.15 5.95
CA PHE A 29 14.91 -11.50 5.55
C PHE A 29 15.81 -11.96 4.41
N ASN A 30 16.10 -13.26 4.36
CA ASN A 30 16.82 -13.86 3.27
C ASN A 30 16.01 -13.82 1.97
N ASP A 31 16.70 -13.94 0.84
CA ASP A 31 16.06 -14.12 -0.45
C ASP A 31 15.09 -15.31 -0.44
N LEU A 32 14.01 -15.22 -1.21
CA LEU A 32 13.07 -16.33 -1.40
C LEU A 32 12.49 -16.87 -0.08
N SER A 33 12.17 -16.00 0.87
CA SER A 33 11.66 -16.38 2.20
C SER A 33 10.15 -16.61 2.24
N PHE A 34 9.37 -15.89 1.42
CA PHE A 34 7.92 -15.87 1.54
C PHE A 34 7.19 -16.40 0.31
N ASP A 35 6.18 -17.22 0.54
CA ASP A 35 5.29 -17.74 -0.51
C ASP A 35 4.31 -16.68 -1.00
N ALA A 36 3.89 -15.78 -0.10
CA ALA A 36 3.03 -14.65 -0.42
C ALA A 36 3.37 -13.43 0.44
N ILE A 37 3.24 -12.24 -0.14
CA ILE A 37 3.41 -10.97 0.54
C ILE A 37 2.17 -10.12 0.29
N THR A 38 1.67 -9.47 1.34
CA THR A 38 0.59 -8.50 1.24
C THR A 38 1.01 -7.17 1.82
N ALA A 39 0.75 -6.09 1.11
CA ALA A 39 0.96 -4.73 1.59
C ALA A 39 -0.34 -3.93 1.46
N GLY A 40 -0.79 -3.33 2.56
CA GLY A 40 -2.00 -2.51 2.57
C GLY A 40 -1.70 -1.09 3.03
N PHE A 41 -1.96 -0.11 2.16
CA PHE A 41 -1.86 1.32 2.43
C PHE A 41 -0.49 1.81 2.91
N GLY A 42 0.58 1.11 2.52
CA GLY A 42 1.94 1.38 2.98
C GLY A 42 2.95 1.67 1.88
N VAL A 43 2.76 1.08 0.69
CA VAL A 43 3.76 1.14 -0.40
C VAL A 43 3.94 2.57 -0.94
N ARG A 44 2.91 3.40 -0.94
CA ARG A 44 3.00 4.81 -1.33
C ARG A 44 3.89 5.65 -0.41
N ASN A 45 4.20 5.14 0.79
CA ASN A 45 5.03 5.83 1.78
C ASN A 45 6.49 5.41 1.73
N PHE A 46 6.89 4.56 0.80
CA PHE A 46 8.30 4.22 0.59
C PHE A 46 9.04 5.48 0.13
N GLU A 47 10.18 5.77 0.71
CA GLU A 47 11.04 6.88 0.31
C GLU A 47 11.57 6.65 -1.12
N ASN A 48 12.00 5.42 -1.39
CA ASN A 48 12.34 4.96 -2.73
C ASN A 48 11.44 3.77 -3.11
N LEU A 49 10.41 4.05 -3.93
CA LEU A 49 9.42 3.06 -4.33
C LEU A 49 10.04 1.84 -5.02
N GLU A 50 10.96 2.05 -5.96
CA GLU A 50 11.57 0.96 -6.72
C GLU A 50 12.44 0.08 -5.81
N LYS A 51 13.19 0.67 -4.89
CA LYS A 51 14.01 -0.05 -3.93
C LYS A 51 13.17 -0.92 -3.00
N GLY A 52 12.10 -0.37 -2.43
CA GLY A 52 11.20 -1.14 -1.58
C GLY A 52 10.48 -2.27 -2.33
N LEU A 53 10.05 -2.03 -3.57
CA LEU A 53 9.46 -3.08 -4.39
C LEU A 53 10.50 -4.14 -4.80
N TYR A 54 11.77 -3.76 -5.01
CA TYR A 54 12.85 -4.71 -5.26
C TYR A 54 13.09 -5.62 -4.04
N GLU A 55 13.06 -5.08 -2.82
CA GLU A 55 13.14 -5.86 -1.60
C GLU A 55 11.96 -6.85 -1.45
N ILE A 56 10.75 -6.40 -1.74
CA ILE A 56 9.57 -7.28 -1.82
C ILE A 56 9.82 -8.39 -2.84
N TYR A 57 10.34 -8.06 -4.03
CA TYR A 57 10.67 -9.05 -5.04
C TYR A 57 11.74 -10.02 -4.54
N ARG A 58 12.83 -9.53 -3.96
CA ARG A 58 13.96 -10.34 -3.46
C ARG A 58 13.49 -11.40 -2.48
N VAL A 59 12.70 -11.01 -1.48
CA VAL A 59 12.26 -11.93 -0.41
C VAL A 59 11.08 -12.82 -0.82
N THR A 60 10.41 -12.55 -1.93
CA THR A 60 9.34 -13.42 -2.48
C THR A 60 9.97 -14.65 -3.14
N LYS A 61 9.45 -15.85 -2.89
CA LYS A 61 9.84 -17.10 -3.55
C LYS A 61 9.48 -17.09 -5.04
N LYS A 62 10.15 -17.95 -5.81
CA LYS A 62 9.74 -18.22 -7.21
C LYS A 62 8.29 -18.71 -7.23
N ASN A 63 7.49 -18.18 -8.15
CA ASN A 63 6.04 -18.37 -8.23
C ASN A 63 5.25 -17.85 -7.01
N GLY A 64 5.89 -17.14 -6.10
CA GLY A 64 5.23 -16.48 -4.97
C GLY A 64 4.38 -15.29 -5.44
N MET A 65 3.33 -15.01 -4.68
CA MET A 65 2.35 -13.96 -4.99
C MET A 65 2.60 -12.70 -4.17
N VAL A 66 2.49 -11.55 -4.80
CA VAL A 66 2.48 -10.24 -4.12
C VAL A 66 1.14 -9.57 -4.38
N VAL A 67 0.51 -9.11 -3.31
CA VAL A 67 -0.77 -8.39 -3.35
C VAL A 67 -0.60 -7.05 -2.65
N ILE A 68 -0.85 -5.96 -3.37
CA ILE A 68 -0.73 -4.60 -2.86
C ILE A 68 -2.07 -3.90 -2.98
N LEU A 69 -2.53 -3.31 -1.88
CA LEU A 69 -3.76 -2.53 -1.81
C LEU A 69 -3.41 -1.08 -1.48
N GLU A 70 -3.73 -0.16 -2.39
CA GLU A 70 -3.43 1.28 -2.20
C GLU A 70 -4.61 2.16 -2.60
N PRO A 71 -4.76 3.34 -1.96
CA PRO A 71 -5.73 4.33 -2.41
C PRO A 71 -5.42 4.77 -3.83
N SER A 72 -6.45 5.07 -4.57
CA SER A 72 -6.36 5.56 -5.93
C SER A 72 -7.41 6.63 -6.21
N ILE A 73 -7.28 7.30 -7.35
CA ILE A 73 -8.19 8.36 -7.74
C ILE A 73 -9.14 7.80 -8.80
N PRO A 74 -10.47 7.87 -8.58
CA PRO A 74 -11.45 7.47 -9.58
C PRO A 74 -11.25 8.21 -10.90
N ASN A 75 -11.38 7.49 -12.01
CA ASN A 75 -11.18 8.07 -13.34
C ASN A 75 -12.48 8.48 -14.03
N LYS A 76 -13.65 8.02 -13.53
CA LYS A 76 -14.95 8.20 -14.18
C LYS A 76 -15.76 9.35 -13.55
N PHE A 77 -16.47 10.10 -14.41
CA PHE A 77 -17.51 11.05 -14.01
C PHE A 77 -18.71 10.28 -13.39
N PRO A 78 -19.38 10.78 -12.35
CA PRO A 78 -19.11 12.00 -11.56
C PRO A 78 -18.14 11.79 -10.38
N LEU A 79 -17.74 10.55 -10.14
CA LEU A 79 -16.96 10.15 -8.94
C LEU A 79 -15.62 10.87 -8.86
N LYS A 80 -14.95 11.10 -9.99
CA LYS A 80 -13.69 11.86 -10.05
C LYS A 80 -13.85 13.25 -9.44
N GLN A 81 -14.93 13.96 -9.80
CA GLN A 81 -15.19 15.32 -9.33
C GLN A 81 -15.57 15.32 -7.86
N LEU A 82 -16.46 14.41 -7.43
CA LEU A 82 -16.87 14.28 -6.04
C LEU A 82 -15.68 13.91 -5.14
N PHE A 83 -14.85 13.00 -5.59
CA PHE A 83 -13.63 12.61 -4.86
C PHE A 83 -12.65 13.78 -4.76
N SER A 84 -12.44 14.51 -5.86
CA SER A 84 -11.57 15.70 -5.87
C SER A 84 -12.10 16.79 -4.92
N LEU A 85 -13.40 17.04 -4.92
CA LEU A 85 -14.03 18.00 -4.01
C LEU A 85 -13.84 17.57 -2.54
N TYR A 86 -14.10 16.30 -2.24
CA TYR A 86 -13.93 15.76 -0.90
C TYR A 86 -12.48 15.87 -0.43
N PHE A 87 -11.52 15.42 -1.23
CA PHE A 87 -10.10 15.40 -0.85
C PHE A 87 -9.45 16.78 -0.76
N ASN A 88 -9.86 17.71 -1.63
CA ASN A 88 -9.23 19.03 -1.67
C ASN A 88 -9.87 20.04 -0.70
N HIS A 89 -11.14 19.84 -0.33
CA HIS A 89 -11.88 20.83 0.46
C HIS A 89 -12.48 20.26 1.75
N ILE A 90 -13.19 19.13 1.67
CA ILE A 90 -13.91 18.59 2.82
C ILE A 90 -12.97 17.97 3.83
N LEU A 91 -12.05 17.12 3.38
CA LEU A 91 -11.12 16.40 4.24
C LEU A 91 -10.18 17.34 5.03
N PRO A 92 -9.55 18.37 4.41
CA PRO A 92 -8.76 19.36 5.16
C PRO A 92 -9.58 20.19 6.14
N PHE A 93 -10.84 20.52 5.78
CA PHE A 93 -11.74 21.25 6.66
C PHE A 93 -12.09 20.44 7.91
N ILE A 94 -12.46 19.16 7.74
CA ILE A 94 -12.70 18.24 8.87
C ILE A 94 -11.43 18.08 9.72
N GLY A 95 -10.28 17.96 9.07
CA GLY A 95 -9.00 17.84 9.76
C GLY A 95 -8.70 19.00 10.70
N ARG A 96 -9.02 20.22 10.28
CA ARG A 96 -8.86 21.44 11.11
C ARG A 96 -9.79 21.47 12.33
N ILE A 97 -10.96 20.87 12.24
CA ILE A 97 -11.96 20.87 13.32
C ILE A 97 -11.70 19.75 14.32
N VAL A 98 -11.33 18.56 13.84
CA VAL A 98 -11.30 17.34 14.65
C VAL A 98 -9.90 17.01 15.16
N SER A 99 -8.85 17.48 14.50
CA SER A 99 -7.47 17.14 14.84
C SER A 99 -6.58 18.38 14.97
N ASN A 100 -5.73 18.38 16.00
CA ASN A 100 -4.63 19.35 16.11
C ASN A 100 -3.50 19.10 15.09
N ASP A 101 -3.56 18.01 14.33
CA ASP A 101 -2.58 17.65 13.32
C ASP A 101 -3.14 17.87 11.91
N THR A 102 -2.98 19.06 11.39
CA THR A 102 -3.38 19.45 10.03
C THR A 102 -2.52 18.77 8.97
N ASN A 103 -1.30 18.32 9.30
CA ASN A 103 -0.37 17.73 8.36
C ASN A 103 -0.83 16.34 7.86
N ALA A 104 -1.40 15.52 8.72
CA ALA A 104 -1.91 14.20 8.35
C ALA A 104 -3.01 14.25 7.28
N TYR A 105 -3.87 15.27 7.34
CA TYR A 105 -5.00 15.43 6.42
C TYR A 105 -4.64 16.06 5.07
N THR A 106 -3.47 16.68 4.96
CA THR A 106 -2.90 17.17 3.69
C THR A 106 -1.96 16.15 3.07
N TYR A 107 -1.26 15.36 3.90
CA TYR A 107 -0.35 14.33 3.45
C TYR A 107 -1.06 13.23 2.63
N LEU A 108 -2.19 12.71 3.11
CA LEU A 108 -2.91 11.63 2.42
C LEU A 108 -3.32 12.00 0.99
N PRO A 109 -4.00 13.14 0.73
CA PRO A 109 -4.32 13.53 -0.64
C PRO A 109 -3.10 13.66 -1.55
N ASN A 110 -2.02 14.22 -1.05
CA ASN A 110 -0.79 14.42 -1.83
C ASN A 110 -0.11 13.09 -2.17
N SER A 111 0.09 12.22 -1.18
CA SER A 111 0.69 10.91 -1.41
C SER A 111 -0.11 10.02 -2.38
N VAL A 112 -1.45 10.12 -2.37
CA VAL A 112 -2.31 9.40 -3.33
C VAL A 112 -2.19 9.98 -4.74
N LYS A 113 -2.03 11.31 -4.89
CA LYS A 113 -1.85 11.95 -6.21
C LYS A 113 -0.49 11.62 -6.83
N GLU A 114 0.55 11.55 -6.02
CA GLU A 114 1.92 11.28 -6.46
C GLU A 114 2.16 9.80 -6.76
N PHE A 115 1.43 8.92 -6.08
CA PHE A 115 1.61 7.48 -6.26
C PHE A 115 1.17 7.03 -7.67
N PRO A 116 2.04 6.30 -8.41
CA PRO A 116 1.69 5.75 -9.71
C PRO A 116 0.54 4.76 -9.55
N ASN A 117 -0.58 4.96 -10.24
CA ASN A 117 -1.71 4.07 -10.12
C ASN A 117 -2.06 3.36 -11.45
N GLY A 118 -2.85 2.29 -11.37
CA GLY A 118 -3.30 1.50 -12.51
C GLY A 118 -2.13 0.90 -13.28
N ASN A 119 -2.14 1.04 -14.60
CA ASN A 119 -1.10 0.48 -15.48
C ASN A 119 0.29 1.08 -15.23
N LYS A 120 0.40 2.31 -14.73
CA LYS A 120 1.70 2.89 -14.40
C LYS A 120 2.40 2.08 -13.30
N PHE A 121 1.66 1.66 -12.28
CA PHE A 121 2.23 0.87 -11.20
C PHE A 121 2.52 -0.58 -11.61
N THR A 122 1.66 -1.22 -12.42
CA THR A 122 1.96 -2.56 -12.95
C THR A 122 3.19 -2.56 -13.83
N THR A 123 3.42 -1.52 -14.63
CA THR A 123 4.65 -1.38 -15.43
C THR A 123 5.90 -1.28 -14.53
N ILE A 124 5.83 -0.62 -13.37
CA ILE A 124 6.94 -0.60 -12.41
C ILE A 124 7.20 -2.00 -11.86
N LEU A 125 6.15 -2.72 -11.47
CA LEU A 125 6.28 -4.10 -11.01
C LEU A 125 6.95 -5.01 -12.07
N GLU A 126 6.56 -4.86 -13.32
CA GLU A 126 7.14 -5.60 -14.45
C GLU A 126 8.62 -5.28 -14.67
N LYS A 127 9.01 -4.02 -14.58
CA LYS A 127 10.42 -3.58 -14.66
C LYS A 127 11.29 -4.19 -13.56
N ILE A 128 10.73 -4.38 -12.36
CA ILE A 128 11.43 -5.04 -11.24
C ILE A 128 11.61 -6.54 -11.48
N GLY A 129 10.79 -7.15 -12.33
CA GLY A 129 10.88 -8.56 -12.69
C GLY A 129 9.64 -9.39 -12.35
N PHE A 130 8.61 -8.78 -11.77
CA PHE A 130 7.34 -9.47 -11.55
C PHE A 130 6.66 -9.79 -12.88
N LYS A 131 5.93 -10.90 -12.89
CA LYS A 131 5.17 -11.40 -14.05
C LYS A 131 3.69 -11.42 -13.71
N ARG A 132 2.84 -11.57 -14.76
CA ARG A 132 1.38 -11.69 -14.60
C ARG A 132 0.79 -10.58 -13.73
N THR A 133 1.31 -9.38 -13.89
CA THR A 133 0.82 -8.22 -13.15
C THR A 133 -0.59 -7.85 -13.59
N LYS A 134 -1.46 -7.61 -12.62
CA LYS A 134 -2.83 -7.15 -12.86
C LYS A 134 -3.20 -6.13 -11.80
N TYR A 135 -4.10 -5.21 -12.16
CA TYR A 135 -4.74 -4.38 -11.16
C TYR A 135 -6.26 -4.44 -11.29
N PHE A 136 -6.92 -4.27 -10.16
CA PHE A 136 -8.37 -4.30 -10.02
C PHE A 136 -8.80 -3.04 -9.28
N PRO A 137 -9.51 -2.11 -9.95
CA PRO A 137 -10.10 -0.97 -9.27
C PRO A 137 -11.25 -1.45 -8.39
N LEU A 138 -11.19 -1.13 -7.10
CA LEU A 138 -12.20 -1.44 -6.10
C LEU A 138 -12.93 -0.16 -5.69
N SER A 139 -14.15 -0.31 -5.14
CA SER A 139 -14.94 0.84 -4.66
C SER A 139 -15.00 1.96 -5.69
N TYR A 140 -15.34 1.62 -6.93
CA TYR A 140 -15.39 2.56 -8.07
C TYR A 140 -14.07 3.27 -8.37
N GLY A 141 -12.93 2.69 -8.01
CA GLY A 141 -11.60 3.23 -8.27
C GLY A 141 -11.04 4.13 -7.16
N ILE A 142 -11.67 4.14 -5.97
CA ILE A 142 -11.13 4.81 -4.78
C ILE A 142 -9.94 4.04 -4.20
N VAL A 143 -9.90 2.74 -4.44
CA VAL A 143 -8.82 1.82 -4.04
C VAL A 143 -8.45 0.95 -5.23
N SER A 144 -7.18 0.65 -5.38
CA SER A 144 -6.67 -0.30 -6.38
C SER A 144 -5.98 -1.47 -5.71
N LEU A 145 -6.36 -2.68 -6.12
CA LEU A 145 -5.70 -3.92 -5.74
C LEU A 145 -4.77 -4.33 -6.87
N TYR A 146 -3.50 -4.54 -6.56
CA TYR A 146 -2.49 -5.02 -7.50
C TYR A 146 -2.06 -6.42 -7.12
N VAL A 147 -1.96 -7.30 -8.11
CA VAL A 147 -1.51 -8.68 -7.95
C VAL A 147 -0.36 -8.92 -8.93
N ALA A 148 0.70 -9.53 -8.44
CA ALA A 148 1.87 -9.86 -9.23
C ALA A 148 2.47 -11.22 -8.79
N ILE A 149 3.10 -11.91 -9.70
CA ILE A 149 3.78 -13.21 -9.46
C ILE A 149 5.27 -13.03 -9.77
N LYS A 150 6.13 -13.57 -8.91
CA LYS A 150 7.58 -13.60 -9.17
C LYS A 150 7.97 -14.70 -10.13
#